data_708e4548c2882bbf15432b3ef5497e85
#
_entry.id   708e4548c2882bbf15432b3ef5497e85
#
_cell.length_a   1.000
_cell.length_b   1.000
_cell.length_c   1.000
_cell.angle_alpha   90.00
_cell.angle_beta   90.00
_cell.angle_gamma   90.00
#
_symmetry.space_group_name_H-M   'P 1'
#
loop_
_entity.id
_entity.type
_entity.pdbx_description
1 polymer ?
#
loop_
_entity_poly.entity_id
_entity_poly.type
_entity_poly.pdbx_seq_one_letter_code
_entity_poly.pdbx_strand_id
1 'polypeptide(L)'
;MFVHLRLHTEFSVVDGTTRIDDIVKAAAGDGQPALAVSDFGNLFGAIKFYKAARGAGVKPIIGAEVLLEGRDPEQDAPARVLLLAAHTQGYLNLSELLARAWTQCVVKGQAVVRWAWLEELAEGLILLSGAQAGPVGQALLQGNVELASEIALRLAERFPHRFYLELQRAGRADDEAHVAAAVQLAARLRLPVVATHPVQFATADDYEAHEARVCIAEGEILGNPRRVRRFTPQQYFKSTAEMQALFADLPSALANAVEIARRCSLTLVLGKPQLPDFPVPQGHTVETYFRQTSIDGLEERLAHLYPDAAQRAAERPRYLERLEFEIDTILKMGFPGYFLIVGDFINWAKNNGCPVGPGRGSGAGSLVAYALKITDLDPLQYQLLFERFLNPERVSMPDFDIDFCQANRDRVIDYVKGKYGKDAVSQIAT
;
A
#
# COMPACT_ATOMS: atom_id res chain seq x y z
N MET A 1 16.29 5.16 -25.22
CA MET A 1 15.17 4.95 -24.27
C MET A 1 15.77 4.40 -22.99
N PHE A 2 15.34 4.89 -21.83
CA PHE A 2 15.75 4.43 -20.50
C PHE A 2 14.54 4.42 -19.57
N VAL A 3 14.59 3.65 -18.50
CA VAL A 3 13.56 3.59 -17.45
C VAL A 3 14.25 3.58 -16.09
N HIS A 4 13.91 4.51 -15.21
CA HIS A 4 14.37 4.47 -13.84
C HIS A 4 13.64 3.36 -13.07
N LEU A 5 14.40 2.36 -12.61
CA LEU A 5 13.91 1.24 -11.82
C LEU A 5 14.11 1.43 -10.31
N ARG A 6 14.85 2.48 -9.91
CA ARG A 6 15.15 2.82 -8.52
C ARG A 6 14.84 4.29 -8.27
N LEU A 7 13.87 4.52 -7.40
CA LEU A 7 13.42 5.86 -7.02
C LEU A 7 12.91 5.84 -5.59
N HIS A 8 13.52 6.63 -4.73
CA HIS A 8 13.03 6.88 -3.39
C HIS A 8 12.24 8.18 -3.35
N THR A 9 11.01 8.10 -2.86
CA THR A 9 10.12 9.25 -2.71
C THR A 9 10.16 9.79 -1.27
N GLU A 10 9.37 10.83 -1.02
CA GLU A 10 9.14 11.35 0.34
C GLU A 10 8.64 10.27 1.32
N PHE A 11 8.10 9.15 0.84
CA PHE A 11 7.64 8.02 1.65
C PHE A 11 8.76 7.07 2.10
N SER A 12 9.99 7.22 1.58
CA SER A 12 11.18 6.58 2.17
C SER A 12 11.62 7.23 3.47
N VAL A 13 10.95 8.30 3.88
CA VAL A 13 11.10 9.08 5.10
C VAL A 13 12.48 9.71 5.25
N VAL A 14 13.56 8.94 5.40
CA VAL A 14 14.94 9.44 5.53
C VAL A 14 15.64 9.48 4.19
N ASP A 15 15.54 8.41 3.43
CA ASP A 15 16.33 8.15 2.22
C ASP A 15 15.77 8.82 0.95
N GLY A 16 14.78 9.69 1.01
CA GLY A 16 14.21 10.33 -0.18
C GLY A 16 13.44 11.61 0.12
N THR A 17 13.56 12.59 -0.77
CA THR A 17 12.81 13.85 -0.71
C THR A 17 11.96 14.09 -1.95
N THR A 18 12.00 13.17 -2.92
CA THR A 18 11.32 13.30 -4.20
C THR A 18 9.80 13.26 -4.02
N ARG A 19 9.11 14.29 -4.49
CA ARG A 19 7.64 14.32 -4.51
C ARG A 19 7.11 13.55 -5.70
N ILE A 20 6.10 12.70 -5.46
CA ILE A 20 5.55 11.80 -6.49
C ILE A 20 5.04 12.58 -7.70
N ASP A 21 4.24 13.63 -7.51
CA ASP A 21 3.64 14.37 -8.62
C ASP A 21 4.68 15.08 -9.49
N ASP A 22 5.75 15.58 -8.88
CA ASP A 22 6.82 16.31 -9.58
C ASP A 22 7.70 15.34 -10.38
N ILE A 23 8.06 14.21 -9.78
CA ILE A 23 8.94 13.23 -10.46
C ILE A 23 8.22 12.52 -11.61
N VAL A 24 6.93 12.27 -11.48
CA VAL A 24 6.11 11.69 -12.55
C VAL A 24 6.01 12.65 -13.72
N LYS A 25 5.83 13.96 -13.47
CA LYS A 25 5.86 15.01 -14.52
C LYS A 25 7.23 15.09 -15.19
N ALA A 26 8.31 15.00 -14.41
CA ALA A 26 9.67 15.02 -14.95
C ALA A 26 9.92 13.81 -15.87
N ALA A 27 9.52 12.61 -15.45
CA ALA A 27 9.62 11.39 -16.26
C ALA A 27 8.81 11.48 -17.56
N ALA A 28 7.57 11.98 -17.48
CA ALA A 28 6.74 12.20 -18.66
C ALA A 28 7.35 13.24 -19.60
N GLY A 29 7.89 14.35 -19.07
CA GLY A 29 8.57 15.40 -19.84
C GLY A 29 9.84 14.92 -20.53
N ASP A 30 10.59 13.98 -19.94
CA ASP A 30 11.76 13.32 -20.52
C ASP A 30 11.38 12.19 -21.50
N GLY A 31 10.09 11.92 -21.69
CA GLY A 31 9.60 10.85 -22.57
C GLY A 31 9.91 9.44 -22.07
N GLN A 32 10.09 9.26 -20.75
CA GLN A 32 10.26 7.93 -20.18
C GLN A 32 8.93 7.16 -20.24
N PRO A 33 8.89 5.97 -20.83
CA PRO A 33 7.64 5.21 -21.00
C PRO A 33 7.12 4.58 -19.71
N ALA A 34 8.02 4.42 -18.74
CA ALA A 34 7.73 3.81 -17.43
C ALA A 34 8.62 4.44 -16.36
N LEU A 35 8.18 4.32 -15.11
CA LEU A 35 8.94 4.74 -13.94
C LEU A 35 8.65 3.77 -12.79
N ALA A 36 9.66 3.42 -12.01
CA ALA A 36 9.46 2.63 -10.80
C ALA A 36 9.46 3.53 -9.55
N VAL A 37 8.65 3.14 -8.57
CA VAL A 37 8.82 3.55 -7.17
C VAL A 37 9.41 2.38 -6.39
N SER A 38 10.40 2.66 -5.57
CA SER A 38 11.13 1.65 -4.79
C SER A 38 11.51 2.18 -3.41
N ASP A 39 10.52 2.70 -2.70
CA ASP A 39 10.72 3.27 -1.36
C ASP A 39 11.33 2.25 -0.41
N PHE A 40 12.10 2.74 0.56
CA PHE A 40 12.85 1.90 1.48
C PHE A 40 11.93 1.25 2.52
N GLY A 41 11.81 -0.06 2.47
CA GLY A 41 11.11 -0.88 3.45
C GLY A 41 9.60 -0.71 3.50
N ASN A 42 8.97 -0.08 2.49
CA ASN A 42 7.53 0.16 2.50
C ASN A 42 6.92 0.35 1.11
N LEU A 43 5.57 0.35 1.06
CA LEU A 43 4.76 0.62 -0.13
C LEU A 43 3.77 1.78 0.10
N PHE A 44 4.06 2.69 1.04
CA PHE A 44 3.13 3.75 1.43
C PHE A 44 2.76 4.68 0.28
N GLY A 45 3.72 5.02 -0.57
CA GLY A 45 3.51 5.85 -1.77
C GLY A 45 2.90 5.12 -2.96
N ALA A 46 2.78 3.79 -2.95
CA ALA A 46 2.49 2.98 -4.14
C ALA A 46 1.19 3.37 -4.84
N ILE A 47 0.09 3.55 -4.11
CA ILE A 47 -1.22 3.89 -4.69
C ILE A 47 -1.23 5.33 -5.26
N LYS A 48 -0.64 6.29 -4.54
CA LYS A 48 -0.50 7.68 -5.01
C LYS A 48 0.32 7.71 -6.29
N PHE A 49 1.47 7.03 -6.29
CA PHE A 49 2.35 6.91 -7.45
C PHE A 49 1.65 6.23 -8.65
N TYR A 50 0.97 5.10 -8.42
CA TYR A 50 0.25 4.37 -9.46
C TYR A 50 -0.78 5.26 -10.17
N LYS A 51 -1.57 6.02 -9.41
CA LYS A 51 -2.57 6.95 -9.96
C LYS A 51 -1.92 8.09 -10.73
N ALA A 52 -0.91 8.73 -10.16
CA ALA A 52 -0.20 9.85 -10.78
C ALA A 52 0.47 9.43 -12.10
N ALA A 53 1.21 8.32 -12.10
CA ALA A 53 1.90 7.81 -13.29
C ALA A 53 0.90 7.44 -14.40
N ARG A 54 -0.19 6.71 -14.08
CA ARG A 54 -1.25 6.38 -15.04
C ARG A 54 -1.90 7.63 -15.62
N GLY A 55 -2.16 8.64 -14.79
CA GLY A 55 -2.71 9.93 -15.22
C GLY A 55 -1.81 10.72 -16.16
N ALA A 56 -0.50 10.56 -16.02
CA ALA A 56 0.51 11.20 -16.87
C ALA A 56 0.92 10.37 -18.11
N GLY A 57 0.31 9.21 -18.33
CA GLY A 57 0.67 8.31 -19.44
C GLY A 57 1.97 7.53 -19.24
N VAL A 58 2.53 7.52 -18.03
CA VAL A 58 3.73 6.78 -17.66
C VAL A 58 3.32 5.46 -17.03
N LYS A 59 3.93 4.34 -17.46
CA LYS A 59 3.66 3.02 -16.89
C LYS A 59 4.24 2.92 -15.48
N PRO A 60 3.42 2.71 -14.41
CA PRO A 60 3.94 2.55 -13.07
C PRO A 60 4.54 1.16 -12.86
N ILE A 61 5.70 1.11 -12.22
CA ILE A 61 6.33 -0.11 -11.73
C ILE A 61 6.39 0.00 -10.22
N ILE A 62 5.85 -0.98 -9.50
CA ILE A 62 5.82 -0.99 -8.04
C ILE A 62 6.90 -1.92 -7.53
N GLY A 63 7.70 -1.42 -6.61
CA GLY A 63 8.75 -2.16 -5.94
C GLY A 63 9.06 -1.58 -4.57
N ALA A 64 10.01 -2.19 -3.90
CA ALA A 64 10.58 -1.69 -2.66
C ALA A 64 12.06 -2.09 -2.55
N GLU A 65 12.88 -1.19 -2.04
CA GLU A 65 14.20 -1.54 -1.54
C GLU A 65 14.05 -2.14 -0.16
N VAL A 66 14.65 -3.31 0.08
CA VAL A 66 14.57 -4.01 1.35
C VAL A 66 15.95 -4.35 1.89
N LEU A 67 16.05 -4.51 3.19
CA LEU A 67 17.22 -5.10 3.85
C LEU A 67 17.05 -6.61 3.85
N LEU A 68 18.00 -7.31 3.27
CA LEU A 68 18.12 -8.76 3.35
C LEU A 68 19.09 -9.11 4.48
N GLU A 69 18.75 -10.07 5.33
CA GLU A 69 19.61 -10.50 6.43
C GLU A 69 21.01 -10.93 5.95
N GLY A 70 22.02 -10.68 6.77
CA GLY A 70 23.37 -11.15 6.54
C GLY A 70 23.46 -12.67 6.50
N ARG A 71 24.57 -13.22 6.05
CA ARG A 71 24.82 -14.67 6.02
C ARG A 71 24.82 -15.26 7.43
N ASP A 72 25.48 -14.55 8.35
CA ASP A 72 25.38 -14.77 9.79
C ASP A 72 24.59 -13.59 10.39
N PRO A 73 23.30 -13.80 10.77
CA PRO A 73 22.46 -12.71 11.26
C PRO A 73 22.96 -12.05 12.56
N GLU A 74 23.85 -12.70 13.31
CA GLU A 74 24.43 -12.17 14.54
C GLU A 74 25.68 -11.30 14.29
N GLN A 75 26.39 -11.54 13.19
CA GLN A 75 27.67 -10.88 12.89
C GLN A 75 27.60 -9.94 11.69
N ASP A 76 26.82 -10.29 10.67
CA ASP A 76 26.78 -9.57 9.41
C ASP A 76 25.68 -8.50 9.41
N ALA A 77 26.02 -7.30 8.94
CA ALA A 77 25.01 -6.27 8.70
C ALA A 77 24.09 -6.66 7.54
N PRO A 78 22.79 -6.34 7.61
CA PRO A 78 21.88 -6.57 6.51
C PRO A 78 22.29 -5.78 5.25
N ALA A 79 22.07 -6.37 4.08
CA ALA A 79 22.41 -5.81 2.78
C ALA A 79 21.17 -5.36 2.01
N ARG A 80 21.28 -4.33 1.18
CA ARG A 80 20.16 -3.78 0.40
C ARG A 80 19.95 -4.56 -0.90
N VAL A 81 18.72 -4.93 -1.20
CA VAL A 81 18.29 -5.46 -2.50
C VAL A 81 17.02 -4.76 -2.96
N LEU A 82 16.80 -4.72 -4.28
CA LEU A 82 15.59 -4.14 -4.83
C LEU A 82 14.68 -5.24 -5.37
N LEU A 83 13.42 -5.21 -4.97
CA LEU A 83 12.36 -6.10 -5.44
C LEU A 83 11.34 -5.31 -6.25
N LEU A 84 11.04 -5.77 -7.47
CA LEU A 84 10.02 -5.18 -8.35
C LEU A 84 8.91 -6.21 -8.59
N ALA A 85 7.65 -5.78 -8.47
CA ALA A 85 6.50 -6.62 -8.74
C ALA A 85 6.27 -6.73 -10.26
N ALA A 86 6.39 -7.94 -10.81
CA ALA A 86 6.11 -8.19 -12.22
C ALA A 86 4.60 -8.25 -12.50
N HIS A 87 3.80 -8.76 -11.58
CA HIS A 87 2.34 -8.90 -11.68
C HIS A 87 1.71 -8.97 -10.29
N THR A 88 0.40 -9.22 -10.21
CA THR A 88 -0.37 -9.19 -8.94
C THR A 88 0.20 -10.11 -7.87
N GLN A 89 0.59 -11.36 -8.21
CA GLN A 89 1.17 -12.27 -7.21
C GLN A 89 2.48 -11.72 -6.64
N GLY A 90 3.33 -11.11 -7.48
CA GLY A 90 4.55 -10.45 -7.01
C GLY A 90 4.26 -9.27 -6.06
N TYR A 91 3.21 -8.49 -6.32
CA TYR A 91 2.79 -7.42 -5.43
C TYR A 91 2.30 -7.96 -4.07
N LEU A 92 1.52 -9.04 -4.07
CA LEU A 92 1.07 -9.68 -2.83
C LEU A 92 2.25 -10.26 -2.05
N ASN A 93 3.17 -10.94 -2.72
CA ASN A 93 4.37 -11.50 -2.10
C ASN A 93 5.29 -10.39 -1.53
N LEU A 94 5.46 -9.27 -2.24
CA LEU A 94 6.21 -8.13 -1.73
C LEU A 94 5.55 -7.53 -0.49
N SER A 95 4.21 -7.39 -0.50
CA SER A 95 3.45 -6.89 0.65
C SER A 95 3.61 -7.82 1.87
N GLU A 96 3.55 -9.13 1.65
CA GLU A 96 3.76 -10.14 2.71
C GLU A 96 5.19 -10.12 3.26
N LEU A 97 6.22 -10.01 2.38
CA LEU A 97 7.61 -9.87 2.80
C LEU A 97 7.83 -8.66 3.72
N LEU A 98 7.29 -7.51 3.32
CA LEU A 98 7.36 -6.28 4.11
C LEU A 98 6.61 -6.41 5.43
N ALA A 99 5.42 -7.03 5.43
CA ALA A 99 4.65 -7.27 6.64
C ALA A 99 5.40 -8.18 7.62
N ARG A 100 5.96 -9.29 7.15
CA ARG A 100 6.79 -10.19 7.98
C ARG A 100 8.02 -9.46 8.52
N ALA A 101 8.73 -8.69 7.69
CA ALA A 101 9.91 -7.95 8.13
C ALA A 101 9.58 -6.97 9.25
N TRP A 102 8.50 -6.19 9.13
CA TRP A 102 8.09 -5.22 10.14
C TRP A 102 7.50 -5.82 11.40
N THR A 103 6.87 -7.02 11.33
CA THR A 103 6.21 -7.63 12.48
C THR A 103 7.04 -8.69 13.18
N GLN A 104 8.05 -9.28 12.50
CA GLN A 104 8.78 -10.44 13.02
C GLN A 104 10.29 -10.28 13.04
N CYS A 105 10.86 -9.30 12.31
CA CYS A 105 12.31 -9.12 12.23
C CYS A 105 12.72 -7.64 12.10
N VAL A 106 12.59 -6.89 13.20
CA VAL A 106 13.04 -5.50 13.28
C VAL A 106 14.36 -5.44 14.04
N VAL A 107 15.43 -5.03 13.35
CA VAL A 107 16.79 -4.90 13.90
C VAL A 107 17.16 -3.42 13.92
N LYS A 108 17.45 -2.85 15.08
CA LYS A 108 17.79 -1.42 15.25
C LYS A 108 16.80 -0.46 14.59
N GLY A 109 15.51 -0.79 14.68
CA GLY A 109 14.42 0.02 14.08
C GLY A 109 14.24 -0.15 12.58
N GLN A 110 14.92 -1.08 11.94
CA GLN A 110 14.82 -1.38 10.52
C GLN A 110 14.24 -2.78 10.29
N ALA A 111 13.30 -2.88 9.37
CA ALA A 111 12.70 -4.14 8.97
C ALA A 111 13.68 -4.94 8.09
N VAL A 112 13.93 -6.19 8.43
CA VAL A 112 14.87 -7.07 7.74
C VAL A 112 14.13 -8.28 7.19
N VAL A 113 14.30 -8.57 5.90
CA VAL A 113 13.77 -9.75 5.22
C VAL A 113 14.73 -10.92 5.44
N ARG A 114 14.19 -12.06 5.87
CA ARG A 114 15.00 -13.28 6.00
C ARG A 114 15.11 -14.00 4.66
N TRP A 115 16.24 -14.67 4.43
CA TRP A 115 16.49 -15.49 3.24
C TRP A 115 15.34 -16.49 2.98
N ALA A 116 14.92 -17.19 4.01
CA ALA A 116 13.83 -18.18 3.89
C ALA A 116 12.52 -17.56 3.38
N TRP A 117 12.19 -16.35 3.82
CA TRP A 117 10.98 -15.66 3.34
C TRP A 117 11.12 -15.16 1.91
N LEU A 118 12.30 -14.64 1.56
CA LEU A 118 12.59 -14.19 0.19
C LEU A 118 12.50 -15.36 -0.79
N GLU A 119 13.01 -16.53 -0.42
CA GLU A 119 12.96 -17.74 -1.22
C GLU A 119 11.54 -18.32 -1.36
N GLU A 120 10.75 -18.29 -0.27
CA GLU A 120 9.35 -18.71 -0.24
C GLU A 120 8.47 -17.83 -1.15
N LEU A 121 8.67 -16.53 -1.10
CA LEU A 121 7.81 -15.52 -1.73
C LEU A 121 8.41 -14.92 -3.02
N ALA A 122 9.33 -15.63 -3.67
CA ALA A 122 10.03 -15.17 -4.88
C ALA A 122 9.16 -15.07 -6.14
N GLU A 123 7.99 -15.73 -6.15
CA GLU A 123 7.12 -15.76 -7.33
C GLU A 123 6.61 -14.34 -7.68
N GLY A 124 6.66 -14.02 -8.99
CA GLY A 124 6.19 -12.73 -9.49
C GLY A 124 7.06 -11.53 -9.12
N LEU A 125 8.21 -11.76 -8.47
CA LEU A 125 9.19 -10.72 -8.15
C LEU A 125 10.38 -10.77 -9.10
N ILE A 126 10.90 -9.60 -9.47
CA ILE A 126 12.21 -9.41 -10.11
C ILE A 126 13.13 -8.83 -9.05
N LEU A 127 14.32 -9.42 -8.88
CA LEU A 127 15.32 -9.01 -7.90
C LEU A 127 16.52 -8.35 -8.60
N LEU A 128 16.88 -7.14 -8.13
CA LEU A 128 18.14 -6.49 -8.48
C LEU A 128 19.09 -6.55 -7.29
N SER A 129 20.36 -6.81 -7.56
CA SER A 129 21.34 -7.21 -6.54
C SER A 129 21.71 -6.13 -5.51
N GLY A 130 21.23 -4.89 -5.63
CA GLY A 130 21.51 -3.79 -4.70
C GLY A 130 22.83 -3.06 -4.95
N ALA A 131 23.46 -3.28 -6.09
CA ALA A 131 24.79 -2.71 -6.43
C ALA A 131 25.80 -2.87 -5.27
N GLN A 132 26.54 -1.82 -4.92
CA GLN A 132 27.54 -1.87 -3.83
C GLN A 132 26.95 -2.18 -2.46
N ALA A 133 25.70 -1.76 -2.21
CA ALA A 133 25.01 -1.96 -0.93
C ALA A 133 24.38 -3.35 -0.80
N GLY A 134 24.34 -4.11 -1.90
CA GLY A 134 23.82 -5.47 -1.90
C GLY A 134 24.83 -6.53 -1.49
N PRO A 135 24.38 -7.75 -1.15
CA PRO A 135 25.26 -8.78 -0.62
C PRO A 135 26.33 -9.23 -1.63
N VAL A 136 26.01 -9.26 -2.92
CA VAL A 136 26.97 -9.56 -3.99
C VAL A 136 27.99 -8.45 -4.12
N GLY A 137 27.55 -7.19 -4.15
CA GLY A 137 28.43 -6.04 -4.31
C GLY A 137 29.39 -5.84 -3.14
N GLN A 138 28.92 -6.05 -1.92
CA GLN A 138 29.75 -6.01 -0.72
C GLN A 138 30.87 -7.07 -0.77
N ALA A 139 30.55 -8.30 -1.15
CA ALA A 139 31.53 -9.38 -1.30
C ALA A 139 32.58 -9.05 -2.39
N LEU A 140 32.13 -8.48 -3.53
CA LEU A 140 33.04 -8.05 -4.60
C LEU A 140 33.99 -6.95 -4.14
N LEU A 141 33.51 -5.93 -3.45
CA LEU A 141 34.34 -4.82 -2.95
C LEU A 141 35.32 -5.26 -1.85
N GLN A 142 35.01 -6.34 -1.14
CA GLN A 142 35.91 -6.99 -0.21
C GLN A 142 36.93 -7.93 -0.87
N GLY A 143 36.84 -8.07 -2.20
CA GLY A 143 37.72 -8.98 -2.97
C GLY A 143 37.34 -10.47 -2.85
N ASN A 144 36.19 -10.79 -2.23
CA ASN A 144 35.73 -12.17 -2.04
C ASN A 144 34.85 -12.60 -3.20
N VAL A 145 35.46 -12.93 -4.33
CA VAL A 145 34.77 -13.28 -5.59
C VAL A 145 34.05 -14.63 -5.50
N GLU A 146 34.53 -15.54 -4.69
CA GLU A 146 33.92 -16.86 -4.43
C GLU A 146 32.60 -16.67 -3.69
N LEU A 147 32.57 -15.91 -2.61
CA LEU A 147 31.34 -15.59 -1.88
C LEU A 147 30.34 -14.82 -2.75
N ALA A 148 30.81 -13.84 -3.52
CA ALA A 148 29.95 -13.12 -4.47
C ALA A 148 29.28 -14.05 -5.49
N SER A 149 30.03 -15.07 -5.96
CA SER A 149 29.52 -16.06 -6.90
C SER A 149 28.49 -16.99 -6.26
N GLU A 150 28.75 -17.46 -5.05
CA GLU A 150 27.83 -18.30 -4.26
C GLU A 150 26.47 -17.58 -4.07
N ILE A 151 26.52 -16.32 -3.60
CA ILE A 151 25.31 -15.53 -3.38
C ILE A 151 24.56 -15.25 -4.70
N ALA A 152 25.29 -14.88 -5.76
CA ALA A 152 24.67 -14.58 -7.04
C ALA A 152 24.00 -15.82 -7.65
N LEU A 153 24.60 -16.99 -7.55
CA LEU A 153 24.03 -18.25 -8.03
C LEU A 153 22.81 -18.67 -7.22
N ARG A 154 22.85 -18.54 -5.89
CA ARG A 154 21.69 -18.79 -5.01
C ARG A 154 20.51 -17.91 -5.39
N LEU A 155 20.74 -16.62 -5.61
CA LEU A 155 19.68 -15.69 -6.04
C LEU A 155 19.17 -16.01 -7.45
N ALA A 156 20.05 -16.34 -8.38
CA ALA A 156 19.67 -16.72 -9.75
C ALA A 156 18.83 -18.02 -9.80
N GLU A 157 19.11 -18.98 -8.93
CA GLU A 157 18.33 -20.21 -8.80
C GLU A 157 16.92 -19.94 -8.30
N ARG A 158 16.76 -19.04 -7.32
CA ARG A 158 15.46 -18.69 -6.74
C ARG A 158 14.66 -17.70 -7.58
N PHE A 159 15.33 -16.91 -8.39
CA PHE A 159 14.74 -15.96 -9.33
C PHE A 159 15.10 -16.30 -10.78
N PRO A 160 14.73 -17.47 -11.32
CA PRO A 160 15.13 -17.90 -12.65
C PRO A 160 14.65 -16.89 -13.69
N HIS A 161 15.60 -16.34 -14.48
CA HIS A 161 15.40 -15.25 -15.44
C HIS A 161 14.85 -13.94 -14.85
N ARG A 162 14.87 -13.76 -13.53
CA ARG A 162 14.33 -12.60 -12.82
C ARG A 162 15.33 -11.98 -11.83
N PHE A 163 16.58 -12.41 -11.87
CA PHE A 163 17.69 -11.84 -11.11
C PHE A 163 18.63 -11.10 -12.05
N TYR A 164 19.05 -9.88 -11.64
CA TYR A 164 19.96 -9.03 -12.39
C TYR A 164 21.04 -8.48 -11.46
N LEU A 165 22.29 -8.49 -11.92
CA LEU A 165 23.36 -7.77 -11.25
C LEU A 165 23.22 -6.27 -11.56
N GLU A 166 22.99 -5.49 -10.52
CA GLU A 166 22.71 -4.06 -10.61
C GLU A 166 24.01 -3.25 -10.68
N LEU A 167 24.08 -2.34 -11.64
CA LEU A 167 25.22 -1.45 -11.85
C LEU A 167 24.79 -0.01 -11.61
N GLN A 168 25.55 0.71 -10.79
CA GLN A 168 25.28 2.12 -10.47
C GLN A 168 26.54 2.96 -10.66
N ARG A 169 26.32 4.19 -11.16
CA ARG A 169 27.30 5.28 -11.24
C ARG A 169 26.66 6.52 -10.64
N ALA A 170 26.90 6.77 -9.37
CA ALA A 170 26.30 7.86 -8.60
C ALA A 170 27.35 8.80 -7.99
N GLY A 171 28.60 8.74 -8.48
CA GLY A 171 29.71 9.55 -7.97
C GLY A 171 30.27 9.09 -6.63
N ARG A 172 30.03 7.84 -6.26
CA ARG A 172 30.66 7.22 -5.07
C ARG A 172 32.07 6.73 -5.40
N ALA A 173 32.95 6.69 -4.41
CA ALA A 173 34.34 6.30 -4.60
C ALA A 173 34.50 4.90 -5.23
N ASP A 174 33.61 3.96 -4.86
CA ASP A 174 33.72 2.56 -5.26
C ASP A 174 32.87 2.20 -6.50
N ASP A 175 32.21 3.18 -7.15
CA ASP A 175 31.30 2.91 -8.27
C ASP A 175 31.97 2.14 -9.39
N GLU A 176 33.13 2.62 -9.90
CA GLU A 176 33.82 1.98 -11.04
C GLU A 176 34.44 0.63 -10.66
N ALA A 177 35.00 0.50 -9.45
CA ALA A 177 35.52 -0.76 -8.98
C ALA A 177 34.42 -1.83 -8.89
N HIS A 178 33.25 -1.44 -8.36
CA HIS A 178 32.08 -2.33 -8.30
C HIS A 178 31.58 -2.69 -9.71
N VAL A 179 31.41 -1.71 -10.60
CA VAL A 179 30.93 -1.94 -11.97
C VAL A 179 31.83 -2.92 -12.71
N ALA A 180 33.17 -2.71 -12.66
CA ALA A 180 34.13 -3.59 -13.29
C ALA A 180 34.05 -5.03 -12.75
N ALA A 181 34.03 -5.20 -11.43
CA ALA A 181 33.94 -6.52 -10.79
C ALA A 181 32.61 -7.23 -11.06
N ALA A 182 31.49 -6.47 -11.02
CA ALA A 182 30.16 -7.02 -11.27
C ALA A 182 29.98 -7.45 -12.73
N VAL A 183 30.52 -6.69 -13.71
CA VAL A 183 30.48 -7.07 -15.14
C VAL A 183 31.32 -8.33 -15.38
N GLN A 184 32.50 -8.46 -14.77
CA GLN A 184 33.31 -9.69 -14.86
C GLN A 184 32.58 -10.91 -14.25
N LEU A 185 31.96 -10.74 -13.10
CA LEU A 185 31.16 -11.77 -12.46
C LEU A 185 29.98 -12.19 -13.33
N ALA A 186 29.24 -11.18 -13.89
CA ALA A 186 28.13 -11.41 -14.79
C ALA A 186 28.51 -12.24 -16.00
N ALA A 187 29.63 -11.89 -16.65
CA ALA A 187 30.15 -12.62 -17.79
C ALA A 187 30.51 -14.07 -17.45
N ARG A 188 31.18 -14.29 -16.33
CA ARG A 188 31.58 -15.61 -15.83
C ARG A 188 30.40 -16.51 -15.52
N LEU A 189 29.38 -15.95 -14.85
CA LEU A 189 28.19 -16.70 -14.41
C LEU A 189 27.07 -16.69 -15.45
N ARG A 190 27.22 -15.98 -16.56
CA ARG A 190 26.19 -15.76 -17.59
C ARG A 190 24.90 -15.15 -17.04
N LEU A 191 25.06 -14.20 -16.12
CA LEU A 191 23.94 -13.46 -15.53
C LEU A 191 23.75 -12.11 -16.21
N PRO A 192 22.52 -11.62 -16.36
CA PRO A 192 22.27 -10.30 -16.91
C PRO A 192 22.67 -9.18 -15.93
N VAL A 193 23.15 -8.07 -16.50
CA VAL A 193 23.38 -6.83 -15.76
C VAL A 193 22.27 -5.82 -16.06
N VAL A 194 22.02 -4.88 -15.15
CA VAL A 194 21.10 -3.77 -15.36
C VAL A 194 21.66 -2.47 -14.82
N ALA A 195 21.59 -1.40 -15.61
CA ALA A 195 21.94 -0.05 -15.16
C ALA A 195 20.77 0.56 -14.41
N THR A 196 21.02 1.03 -13.20
CA THR A 196 20.06 1.82 -12.41
C THR A 196 20.73 3.08 -11.90
N HIS A 197 19.91 4.02 -11.43
CA HIS A 197 20.39 5.21 -10.76
C HIS A 197 19.65 5.36 -9.44
N PRO A 198 20.34 5.52 -8.29
CA PRO A 198 19.72 5.63 -6.96
C PRO A 198 19.18 7.05 -6.76
N VAL A 199 17.99 7.33 -7.32
CA VAL A 199 17.35 8.64 -7.23
C VAL A 199 16.84 8.87 -5.80
N GLN A 200 17.35 9.93 -5.15
CA GLN A 200 17.00 10.33 -3.78
C GLN A 200 16.31 11.70 -3.73
N PHE A 201 16.54 12.54 -4.73
CA PHE A 201 15.97 13.88 -4.87
C PHE A 201 15.74 14.23 -6.33
N ALA A 202 14.94 15.27 -6.60
CA ALA A 202 14.51 15.57 -7.97
C ALA A 202 15.59 16.26 -8.80
N THR A 203 16.29 17.22 -8.22
CA THR A 203 17.33 18.01 -8.89
C THR A 203 18.63 18.03 -8.09
N ALA A 204 19.75 18.34 -8.72
CA ALA A 204 21.04 18.45 -8.03
C ALA A 204 21.04 19.49 -6.90
N ASP A 205 20.23 20.55 -7.03
CA ASP A 205 20.10 21.62 -6.03
C ASP A 205 19.41 21.14 -4.75
N ASP A 206 18.62 20.05 -4.81
CA ASP A 206 17.93 19.48 -3.64
C ASP A 206 18.87 18.68 -2.71
N TYR A 207 20.15 18.49 -3.09
CA TYR A 207 21.10 17.68 -2.33
C TYR A 207 21.27 18.15 -0.89
N GLU A 208 21.42 19.46 -0.66
CA GLU A 208 21.62 20.01 0.67
C GLU A 208 20.37 19.82 1.56
N ALA A 209 19.17 19.99 1.00
CA ALA A 209 17.92 19.73 1.69
C ALA A 209 17.76 18.25 2.07
N HIS A 210 18.15 17.34 1.17
CA HIS A 210 18.19 15.91 1.46
C HIS A 210 19.18 15.58 2.58
N GLU A 211 20.41 16.12 2.53
CA GLU A 211 21.43 15.95 3.56
C GLU A 211 20.97 16.49 4.93
N ALA A 212 20.25 17.62 4.96
CA ALA A 212 19.65 18.16 6.20
C ALA A 212 18.64 17.17 6.80
N ARG A 213 17.82 16.52 5.97
CA ARG A 213 16.87 15.48 6.41
C ARG A 213 17.59 14.26 6.99
N VAL A 214 18.66 13.82 6.36
CA VAL A 214 19.50 12.73 6.86
C VAL A 214 20.10 13.09 8.21
N CYS A 215 20.63 14.30 8.35
CA CYS A 215 21.19 14.80 9.62
C CYS A 215 20.14 14.82 10.74
N ILE A 216 18.90 15.25 10.47
CA ILE A 216 17.81 15.22 11.47
C ILE A 216 17.54 13.79 11.94
N ALA A 217 17.51 12.82 11.01
CA ALA A 217 17.27 11.42 11.36
C ALA A 217 18.43 10.76 12.14
N GLU A 218 19.66 11.17 11.86
CA GLU A 218 20.86 10.61 12.48
C GLU A 218 21.28 11.35 13.76
N GLY A 219 20.62 12.46 14.10
CA GLY A 219 21.01 13.33 15.22
C GLY A 219 22.33 14.08 14.95
N GLU A 220 22.65 14.33 13.68
CA GLU A 220 23.89 14.98 13.24
C GLU A 220 23.67 16.44 12.85
N ILE A 221 24.77 17.19 12.75
CA ILE A 221 24.79 18.58 12.33
C ILE A 221 25.31 18.68 10.89
N LEU A 222 24.57 19.36 9.99
CA LEU A 222 24.92 19.51 8.59
C LEU A 222 26.32 20.05 8.35
N GLY A 223 26.78 21.02 9.17
CA GLY A 223 28.10 21.62 9.12
C GLY A 223 29.22 20.80 9.78
N ASN A 224 28.95 19.61 10.34
CA ASN A 224 29.99 18.79 10.95
C ASN A 224 30.93 18.20 9.86
N PRO A 225 32.23 18.60 9.80
CA PRO A 225 33.16 18.11 8.78
C PRO A 225 33.54 16.61 8.95
N ARG A 226 33.29 16.05 10.13
CA ARG A 226 33.59 14.65 10.44
C ARG A 226 32.43 13.69 10.13
N ARG A 227 31.30 14.25 9.71
CA ARG A 227 30.11 13.45 9.36
C ARG A 227 30.40 12.55 8.15
N VAL A 228 30.02 11.29 8.24
CA VAL A 228 30.08 10.36 7.11
C VAL A 228 28.93 10.67 6.15
N ARG A 229 29.22 11.18 4.99
CA ARG A 229 28.25 11.45 3.93
C ARG A 229 28.03 10.17 3.12
N ARG A 230 26.81 9.64 3.17
CA ARG A 230 26.45 8.40 2.45
C ARG A 230 25.89 8.67 1.05
N PHE A 231 25.45 9.89 0.80
CA PHE A 231 24.84 10.31 -0.45
C PHE A 231 25.76 11.30 -1.19
N THR A 232 25.56 11.40 -2.51
CA THR A 232 26.32 12.30 -3.37
C THR A 232 25.38 13.26 -4.08
N PRO A 233 25.87 14.44 -4.54
CA PRO A 233 25.06 15.36 -5.34
C PRO A 233 24.59 14.77 -6.69
N GLN A 234 25.11 13.61 -7.08
CA GLN A 234 24.77 12.96 -8.34
C GLN A 234 23.50 12.10 -8.27
N GLN A 235 22.91 11.91 -7.08
CA GLN A 235 21.74 11.04 -6.88
C GLN A 235 20.41 11.74 -7.16
N TYR A 236 20.41 12.69 -8.10
CA TYR A 236 19.18 13.32 -8.60
C TYR A 236 18.56 12.53 -9.76
N PHE A 237 17.34 12.88 -10.13
CA PHE A 237 16.64 12.26 -11.24
C PHE A 237 17.30 12.67 -12.58
N LYS A 238 18.10 11.78 -13.12
CA LYS A 238 18.80 11.99 -14.39
C LYS A 238 17.88 11.77 -15.60
N SER A 239 18.06 12.60 -16.63
CA SER A 239 17.40 12.41 -17.91
C SER A 239 17.85 11.13 -18.62
N THR A 240 17.05 10.68 -19.57
CA THR A 240 17.41 9.57 -20.48
C THR A 240 18.76 9.80 -21.16
N ALA A 241 19.04 11.03 -21.61
CA ALA A 241 20.30 11.37 -22.26
C ALA A 241 21.51 11.26 -21.32
N GLU A 242 21.39 11.74 -20.08
CA GLU A 242 22.43 11.61 -19.06
C GLU A 242 22.71 10.14 -18.72
N MET A 243 21.67 9.32 -18.57
CA MET A 243 21.84 7.89 -18.31
C MET A 243 22.49 7.15 -19.47
N GLN A 244 22.13 7.49 -20.71
CA GLN A 244 22.77 6.93 -21.91
C GLN A 244 24.24 7.31 -22.02
N ALA A 245 24.61 8.55 -21.69
CA ALA A 245 25.99 8.99 -21.64
C ALA A 245 26.77 8.28 -20.51
N LEU A 246 26.16 8.16 -19.33
CA LEU A 246 26.77 7.55 -18.14
C LEU A 246 27.11 6.07 -18.32
N PHE A 247 26.32 5.34 -19.10
CA PHE A 247 26.51 3.90 -19.38
C PHE A 247 26.72 3.62 -20.87
N ALA A 248 27.34 4.54 -21.61
CA ALA A 248 27.60 4.38 -23.05
C ALA A 248 28.46 3.14 -23.36
N ASP A 249 29.33 2.76 -22.43
CA ASP A 249 30.20 1.57 -22.48
C ASP A 249 29.46 0.25 -22.19
N LEU A 250 28.24 0.32 -21.62
CA LEU A 250 27.45 -0.84 -21.20
C LEU A 250 26.00 -0.78 -21.72
N PRO A 251 25.79 -0.72 -23.05
CA PRO A 251 24.46 -0.51 -23.64
C PRO A 251 23.46 -1.64 -23.32
N SER A 252 23.93 -2.87 -23.10
CA SER A 252 23.08 -3.99 -22.67
C SER A 252 22.47 -3.76 -21.29
N ALA A 253 23.18 -3.10 -20.38
CA ALA A 253 22.66 -2.79 -19.04
C ALA A 253 21.51 -1.76 -19.11
N LEU A 254 21.60 -0.77 -20.02
CA LEU A 254 20.50 0.17 -20.30
C LEU A 254 19.29 -0.52 -20.95
N ALA A 255 19.54 -1.42 -21.92
CA ALA A 255 18.48 -2.17 -22.59
C ALA A 255 17.71 -3.04 -21.59
N ASN A 256 18.40 -3.67 -20.64
CA ASN A 256 17.78 -4.50 -19.62
C ASN A 256 16.86 -3.72 -18.66
N ALA A 257 17.10 -2.43 -18.41
CA ALA A 257 16.17 -1.58 -17.66
C ALA A 257 14.81 -1.49 -18.36
N VAL A 258 14.83 -1.36 -19.69
CA VAL A 258 13.61 -1.33 -20.51
C VAL A 258 12.93 -2.72 -20.56
N GLU A 259 13.70 -3.80 -20.67
CA GLU A 259 13.15 -5.17 -20.64
C GLU A 259 12.50 -5.50 -19.30
N ILE A 260 13.09 -5.13 -18.19
CA ILE A 260 12.48 -5.27 -16.86
C ILE A 260 11.16 -4.48 -16.82
N ALA A 261 11.16 -3.24 -17.30
CA ALA A 261 9.96 -2.42 -17.34
C ALA A 261 8.83 -3.04 -18.19
N ARG A 262 9.15 -3.72 -19.28
CA ARG A 262 8.16 -4.46 -20.10
C ARG A 262 7.54 -5.63 -19.34
N ARG A 263 8.31 -6.30 -18.51
CA ARG A 263 7.90 -7.47 -17.73
C ARG A 263 7.08 -7.10 -16.49
N CYS A 264 7.17 -5.88 -16.00
CA CYS A 264 6.37 -5.38 -14.87
C CYS A 264 5.02 -4.88 -15.38
N SER A 265 3.95 -5.65 -15.18
CA SER A 265 2.61 -5.36 -15.70
C SER A 265 1.54 -5.46 -14.63
N LEU A 266 1.82 -4.90 -13.44
CA LEU A 266 0.87 -4.85 -12.33
C LEU A 266 -0.33 -3.96 -12.67
N THR A 267 -1.52 -4.51 -12.48
CA THR A 267 -2.78 -3.75 -12.52
C THR A 267 -3.43 -3.80 -11.14
N LEU A 268 -3.60 -2.62 -10.52
CA LEU A 268 -4.29 -2.49 -9.24
C LEU A 268 -5.78 -2.23 -9.48
N VAL A 269 -6.61 -3.01 -8.81
CA VAL A 269 -8.06 -2.79 -8.78
C VAL A 269 -8.36 -1.77 -7.69
N LEU A 270 -8.69 -0.54 -8.08
CA LEU A 270 -8.95 0.57 -7.17
C LEU A 270 -10.42 0.97 -7.24
N GLY A 271 -10.94 1.52 -6.12
CA GLY A 271 -12.30 2.06 -6.05
C GLY A 271 -13.43 1.03 -6.01
N LYS A 272 -13.12 -0.26 -5.89
CA LYS A 272 -14.13 -1.30 -5.63
C LYS A 272 -14.16 -1.60 -4.14
N PRO A 273 -15.27 -1.33 -3.45
CA PRO A 273 -15.44 -1.70 -2.05
C PRO A 273 -15.30 -3.22 -1.88
N GLN A 274 -14.59 -3.63 -0.83
CA GLN A 274 -14.45 -5.02 -0.43
C GLN A 274 -15.09 -5.15 0.95
N LEU A 275 -16.28 -5.73 1.00
CA LEU A 275 -17.02 -5.94 2.26
C LEU A 275 -17.00 -7.42 2.62
N PRO A 276 -16.95 -7.75 3.91
CA PRO A 276 -17.19 -9.12 4.36
C PRO A 276 -18.60 -9.55 3.97
N ASP A 277 -18.79 -10.86 3.77
CA ASP A 277 -20.11 -11.44 3.56
C ASP A 277 -20.87 -11.45 4.88
N PHE A 278 -22.12 -10.93 4.86
CA PHE A 278 -23.00 -11.05 6.00
C PHE A 278 -23.65 -12.45 6.02
N PRO A 279 -23.52 -13.22 7.11
CA PRO A 279 -24.15 -14.54 7.22
C PRO A 279 -25.67 -14.39 7.34
N VAL A 280 -26.41 -14.75 6.29
CA VAL A 280 -27.88 -14.73 6.28
C VAL A 280 -28.46 -16.06 6.76
N PRO A 281 -29.66 -16.07 7.40
CA PRO A 281 -30.36 -17.28 7.75
C PRO A 281 -30.71 -18.13 6.51
N GLN A 282 -30.89 -19.43 6.72
CA GLN A 282 -31.27 -20.35 5.65
C GLN A 282 -32.60 -19.93 5.01
N GLY A 283 -32.64 -19.93 3.69
CA GLY A 283 -33.83 -19.55 2.91
C GLY A 283 -33.87 -18.08 2.51
N HIS A 284 -32.87 -17.28 2.91
CA HIS A 284 -32.76 -15.86 2.54
C HIS A 284 -31.53 -15.59 1.66
N THR A 285 -31.63 -14.58 0.80
CA THR A 285 -30.48 -13.86 0.25
C THR A 285 -30.19 -12.62 1.11
N VAL A 286 -29.03 -11.98 0.91
CA VAL A 286 -28.71 -10.73 1.62
C VAL A 286 -29.78 -9.68 1.39
N GLU A 287 -30.28 -9.57 0.16
CA GLU A 287 -31.28 -8.59 -0.26
C GLU A 287 -32.63 -8.86 0.39
N THR A 288 -33.10 -10.12 0.39
CA THR A 288 -34.40 -10.48 0.99
C THR A 288 -34.38 -10.35 2.49
N TYR A 289 -33.26 -10.73 3.12
CA TYR A 289 -33.08 -10.59 4.57
C TYR A 289 -33.00 -9.13 5.00
N PHE A 290 -32.27 -8.30 4.25
CA PHE A 290 -32.16 -6.88 4.49
C PHE A 290 -33.53 -6.18 4.43
N ARG A 291 -34.31 -6.45 3.36
CA ARG A 291 -35.67 -5.88 3.20
C ARG A 291 -36.56 -6.29 4.36
N GLN A 292 -36.61 -7.58 4.68
CA GLN A 292 -37.45 -8.08 5.76
C GLN A 292 -37.10 -7.47 7.12
N THR A 293 -35.80 -7.49 7.47
CA THR A 293 -35.32 -6.94 8.75
C THR A 293 -35.56 -5.42 8.85
N SER A 294 -35.47 -4.70 7.74
CA SER A 294 -35.77 -3.25 7.70
C SER A 294 -37.26 -2.98 7.92
N ILE A 295 -38.15 -3.77 7.30
CA ILE A 295 -39.61 -3.64 7.50
C ILE A 295 -39.98 -4.00 8.94
N ASP A 296 -39.50 -5.12 9.45
CA ASP A 296 -39.78 -5.57 10.83
C ASP A 296 -39.30 -4.53 11.85
N GLY A 297 -38.10 -3.98 11.65
CA GLY A 297 -37.56 -2.93 12.49
C GLY A 297 -38.35 -1.62 12.42
N LEU A 298 -38.90 -1.27 11.26
CA LEU A 298 -39.79 -0.11 11.14
C LEU A 298 -41.08 -0.32 11.93
N GLU A 299 -41.71 -1.51 11.84
CA GLU A 299 -42.92 -1.80 12.61
C GLU A 299 -42.69 -1.70 14.13
N GLU A 300 -41.52 -2.18 14.63
CA GLU A 300 -41.14 -1.99 16.03
C GLU A 300 -41.00 -0.52 16.40
N ARG A 301 -40.35 0.29 15.54
CA ARG A 301 -40.18 1.74 15.78
C ARG A 301 -41.52 2.48 15.76
N LEU A 302 -42.39 2.13 14.82
CA LEU A 302 -43.74 2.74 14.76
C LEU A 302 -44.60 2.38 15.96
N ALA A 303 -44.52 1.17 16.48
CA ALA A 303 -45.23 0.78 17.72
C ALA A 303 -44.77 1.61 18.93
N HIS A 304 -43.50 2.01 18.95
CA HIS A 304 -42.94 2.83 20.01
C HIS A 304 -43.29 4.34 19.82
N LEU A 305 -43.17 4.85 18.60
CA LEU A 305 -43.49 6.26 18.28
C LEU A 305 -44.99 6.58 18.41
N TYR A 306 -45.82 5.63 17.99
CA TYR A 306 -47.30 5.76 17.96
C TYR A 306 -47.97 4.60 18.70
N PRO A 307 -48.03 4.64 20.05
CA PRO A 307 -48.69 3.59 20.83
C PRO A 307 -50.15 3.38 20.47
N ASP A 308 -50.87 4.47 20.09
CA ASP A 308 -52.23 4.40 19.61
C ASP A 308 -52.29 3.75 18.21
N ALA A 309 -53.16 2.70 18.10
CA ALA A 309 -53.24 1.89 16.88
C ALA A 309 -53.81 2.69 15.66
N ALA A 310 -54.74 3.61 15.90
CA ALA A 310 -55.35 4.39 14.84
C ALA A 310 -54.37 5.43 14.31
N GLN A 311 -53.64 6.12 15.19
CA GLN A 311 -52.60 7.05 14.82
C GLN A 311 -51.45 6.33 14.09
N ARG A 312 -51.00 5.17 14.58
CA ARG A 312 -49.98 4.35 13.92
C ARG A 312 -50.39 3.93 12.50
N ALA A 313 -51.66 3.49 12.33
CA ALA A 313 -52.19 3.14 11.01
C ALA A 313 -52.23 4.33 10.05
N ALA A 314 -52.49 5.53 10.55
CA ALA A 314 -52.51 6.77 9.75
C ALA A 314 -51.11 7.20 9.30
N GLU A 315 -50.08 7.09 10.16
CA GLU A 315 -48.72 7.51 9.87
C GLU A 315 -47.91 6.46 9.09
N ARG A 316 -48.22 5.17 9.26
CA ARG A 316 -47.48 4.04 8.66
C ARG A 316 -47.22 4.18 7.16
N PRO A 317 -48.17 4.59 6.30
CA PRO A 317 -47.93 4.69 4.86
C PRO A 317 -46.78 5.64 4.51
N ARG A 318 -46.70 6.79 5.17
CA ARG A 318 -45.63 7.79 4.97
C ARG A 318 -44.24 7.22 5.28
N TYR A 319 -44.11 6.47 6.38
CA TYR A 319 -42.83 5.83 6.74
C TYR A 319 -42.49 4.69 5.79
N LEU A 320 -43.48 3.87 5.41
CA LEU A 320 -43.28 2.75 4.51
C LEU A 320 -42.81 3.20 3.12
N GLU A 321 -43.45 4.24 2.56
CA GLU A 321 -43.02 4.83 1.27
C GLU A 321 -41.55 5.27 1.29
N ARG A 322 -41.14 5.98 2.35
CA ARG A 322 -39.77 6.41 2.52
C ARG A 322 -38.83 5.23 2.72
N LEU A 323 -39.20 4.21 3.52
CA LEU A 323 -38.39 3.02 3.77
C LEU A 323 -38.14 2.25 2.46
N GLU A 324 -39.17 2.01 1.67
CA GLU A 324 -39.06 1.30 0.38
C GLU A 324 -38.15 2.04 -0.60
N PHE A 325 -38.29 3.35 -0.68
CA PHE A 325 -37.39 4.18 -1.51
C PHE A 325 -35.93 4.02 -1.09
N GLU A 326 -35.65 4.06 0.21
CA GLU A 326 -34.29 3.89 0.73
C GLU A 326 -33.77 2.46 0.51
N ILE A 327 -34.59 1.43 0.77
CA ILE A 327 -34.25 0.02 0.53
C ILE A 327 -33.85 -0.20 -0.94
N ASP A 328 -34.68 0.26 -1.87
CA ASP A 328 -34.43 0.09 -3.31
C ASP A 328 -33.15 0.80 -3.73
N THR A 329 -32.88 1.98 -3.19
CA THR A 329 -31.63 2.72 -3.44
C THR A 329 -30.42 1.98 -2.90
N ILE A 330 -30.47 1.47 -1.66
CA ILE A 330 -29.38 0.72 -1.02
C ILE A 330 -29.10 -0.58 -1.77
N LEU A 331 -30.15 -1.30 -2.18
CA LEU A 331 -30.03 -2.52 -2.98
C LEU A 331 -29.39 -2.24 -4.36
N LYS A 332 -29.87 -1.21 -5.05
CA LYS A 332 -29.33 -0.80 -6.35
C LYS A 332 -27.84 -0.41 -6.28
N MET A 333 -27.42 0.19 -5.18
CA MET A 333 -26.03 0.58 -4.97
C MET A 333 -25.14 -0.57 -4.42
N GLY A 334 -25.72 -1.73 -4.05
CA GLY A 334 -24.97 -2.92 -3.61
C GLY A 334 -24.50 -2.88 -2.17
N PHE A 335 -25.16 -2.12 -1.28
CA PHE A 335 -24.75 -1.96 0.12
C PHE A 335 -25.65 -2.64 1.18
N PRO A 336 -26.57 -3.57 0.86
CA PRO A 336 -27.40 -4.18 1.90
C PRO A 336 -26.58 -4.92 2.96
N GLY A 337 -25.51 -5.64 2.56
CA GLY A 337 -24.62 -6.32 3.50
C GLY A 337 -23.92 -5.36 4.46
N TYR A 338 -23.52 -4.18 4.00
CA TYR A 338 -22.91 -3.16 4.85
C TYR A 338 -23.86 -2.70 5.96
N PHE A 339 -25.11 -2.39 5.64
CA PHE A 339 -26.11 -2.00 6.64
C PHE A 339 -26.39 -3.12 7.63
N LEU A 340 -26.46 -4.37 7.16
CA LEU A 340 -26.67 -5.53 8.05
C LEU A 340 -25.49 -5.74 9.00
N ILE A 341 -24.25 -5.61 8.52
CA ILE A 341 -23.03 -5.71 9.35
C ILE A 341 -23.02 -4.64 10.42
N VAL A 342 -23.30 -3.38 10.02
CA VAL A 342 -23.31 -2.24 10.96
C VAL A 342 -24.42 -2.40 11.99
N GLY A 343 -25.64 -2.75 11.55
CA GLY A 343 -26.77 -3.03 12.43
C GLY A 343 -26.46 -4.15 13.42
N ASP A 344 -25.82 -5.22 12.97
CA ASP A 344 -25.48 -6.36 13.79
C ASP A 344 -24.56 -6.00 14.95
N PHE A 345 -23.42 -5.38 14.70
CA PHE A 345 -22.49 -5.10 15.80
C PHE A 345 -22.96 -3.97 16.72
N ILE A 346 -23.77 -3.02 16.23
CA ILE A 346 -24.41 -2.01 17.07
C ILE A 346 -25.42 -2.65 18.00
N ASN A 347 -26.31 -3.49 17.48
CA ASN A 347 -27.32 -4.20 18.28
C ASN A 347 -26.64 -5.17 19.26
N TRP A 348 -25.57 -5.86 18.85
CA TRP A 348 -24.79 -6.67 19.76
C TRP A 348 -24.23 -5.83 20.92
N ALA A 349 -23.63 -4.68 20.62
CA ALA A 349 -23.07 -3.77 21.63
C ALA A 349 -24.14 -3.33 22.63
N LYS A 350 -25.29 -2.83 22.14
CA LYS A 350 -26.43 -2.41 22.96
C LYS A 350 -26.92 -3.54 23.87
N ASN A 351 -27.02 -4.76 23.36
CA ASN A 351 -27.52 -5.93 24.09
C ASN A 351 -26.48 -6.54 25.04
N ASN A 352 -25.18 -6.20 24.90
CA ASN A 352 -24.11 -6.73 25.76
C ASN A 352 -23.50 -5.66 26.68
N GLY A 353 -24.25 -4.62 27.00
CA GLY A 353 -23.86 -3.61 28.01
C GLY A 353 -22.76 -2.66 27.54
N CYS A 354 -22.61 -2.48 26.23
CA CYS A 354 -21.78 -1.43 25.67
C CYS A 354 -22.68 -0.32 25.12
N PRO A 355 -22.79 0.83 25.82
CA PRO A 355 -23.57 1.97 25.35
C PRO A 355 -23.08 2.46 23.96
N VAL A 356 -24.06 2.75 23.09
CA VAL A 356 -23.82 3.28 21.75
C VAL A 356 -24.55 4.61 21.62
N GLY A 357 -23.91 5.60 21.00
CA GLY A 357 -24.52 6.90 20.74
C GLY A 357 -25.69 6.82 19.74
N PRO A 358 -26.55 7.85 19.69
CA PRO A 358 -27.78 7.84 18.88
C PRO A 358 -27.52 7.92 17.37
N GLY A 359 -26.28 8.02 16.95
CA GLY A 359 -25.88 8.28 15.58
C GLY A 359 -25.53 9.73 15.33
N ARG A 360 -24.59 9.97 14.42
CA ARG A 360 -24.16 11.30 13.99
C ARG A 360 -23.78 11.29 12.51
N GLY A 361 -23.47 12.44 11.96
CA GLY A 361 -23.14 12.60 10.54
C GLY A 361 -24.34 12.40 9.64
N SER A 362 -24.06 12.06 8.37
CA SER A 362 -25.10 11.90 7.33
C SER A 362 -25.96 10.65 7.51
N GLY A 363 -25.46 9.62 8.17
CA GLY A 363 -26.19 8.35 8.43
C GLY A 363 -27.48 8.53 9.23
N ALA A 364 -27.57 9.60 10.06
CA ALA A 364 -28.79 9.96 10.77
C ALA A 364 -29.97 10.30 9.84
N GLY A 365 -29.72 10.60 8.55
CA GLY A 365 -30.76 10.86 7.54
C GLY A 365 -31.43 9.62 6.95
N SER A 366 -30.97 8.41 7.32
CA SER A 366 -31.52 7.15 6.79
C SER A 366 -32.58 6.56 7.70
N LEU A 367 -33.78 6.36 7.15
CA LEU A 367 -34.86 5.64 7.84
C LEU A 367 -34.55 4.14 7.98
N VAL A 368 -33.87 3.54 7.01
CA VAL A 368 -33.37 2.17 7.11
C VAL A 368 -32.41 2.03 8.28
N ALA A 369 -31.47 3.00 8.46
CA ALA A 369 -30.58 2.98 9.60
C ALA A 369 -31.32 3.09 10.95
N TYR A 370 -32.36 3.89 11.00
CA TYR A 370 -33.25 3.99 12.15
C TYR A 370 -34.01 2.69 12.41
N ALA A 371 -34.60 2.06 11.37
CA ALA A 371 -35.29 0.78 11.46
C ALA A 371 -34.37 -0.34 11.93
N LEU A 372 -33.15 -0.43 11.41
CA LEU A 372 -32.13 -1.41 11.82
C LEU A 372 -31.47 -1.11 13.18
N LYS A 373 -31.92 -0.07 13.88
CA LYS A 373 -31.40 0.36 15.20
C LYS A 373 -29.93 0.79 15.16
N ILE A 374 -29.44 1.19 13.97
CA ILE A 374 -28.12 1.78 13.81
C ILE A 374 -28.13 3.19 14.40
N THR A 375 -29.18 3.95 14.11
CA THR A 375 -29.41 5.28 14.68
C THR A 375 -30.67 5.28 15.55
N ASP A 376 -30.77 6.26 16.48
CA ASP A 376 -31.92 6.43 17.37
C ASP A 376 -32.63 7.76 17.15
N LEU A 377 -32.41 8.41 16.00
CA LEU A 377 -33.07 9.62 15.55
C LEU A 377 -34.04 9.28 14.41
N ASP A 378 -35.31 9.71 14.55
CA ASP A 378 -36.31 9.59 13.48
C ASP A 378 -36.05 10.64 12.38
N PRO A 379 -35.57 10.25 11.18
CA PRO A 379 -35.23 11.20 10.13
C PRO A 379 -36.44 11.96 9.56
N LEU A 380 -37.66 11.41 9.67
CA LEU A 380 -38.87 12.08 9.19
C LEU A 380 -39.30 13.19 10.14
N GLN A 381 -39.19 12.96 11.43
CA GLN A 381 -39.50 13.96 12.45
C GLN A 381 -38.58 15.19 12.33
N TYR A 382 -37.32 14.96 12.04
CA TYR A 382 -36.32 16.04 11.92
C TYR A 382 -36.08 16.51 10.48
N GLN A 383 -36.89 16.04 9.51
CA GLN A 383 -36.79 16.39 8.10
C GLN A 383 -35.38 16.18 7.50
N LEU A 384 -34.71 15.12 7.90
CA LEU A 384 -33.39 14.77 7.42
C LEU A 384 -33.46 14.11 6.04
N LEU A 385 -32.51 14.49 5.16
CA LEU A 385 -32.46 14.02 3.78
C LEU A 385 -31.57 12.79 3.66
N PHE A 386 -32.10 11.69 3.10
CA PHE A 386 -31.35 10.48 2.81
C PHE A 386 -30.28 10.69 1.74
N GLU A 387 -30.55 11.56 0.76
CA GLU A 387 -29.66 11.85 -0.35
C GLU A 387 -28.34 12.49 0.08
N ARG A 388 -28.28 13.03 1.31
CA ARG A 388 -27.02 13.50 1.92
C ARG A 388 -26.13 12.34 2.38
N PHE A 389 -26.76 11.21 2.71
CA PHE A 389 -26.05 10.01 3.16
C PHE A 389 -25.70 9.09 2.00
N LEU A 390 -26.68 8.79 1.14
CA LEU A 390 -26.48 7.91 0.00
C LEU A 390 -27.15 8.51 -1.25
N ASN A 391 -26.34 8.72 -2.29
CA ASN A 391 -26.81 9.29 -3.55
C ASN A 391 -26.25 8.47 -4.71
N PRO A 392 -27.10 7.89 -5.59
CA PRO A 392 -26.67 7.13 -6.77
C PRO A 392 -25.77 7.92 -7.74
N GLU A 393 -25.88 9.25 -7.76
CA GLU A 393 -25.03 10.11 -8.59
C GLU A 393 -23.61 10.30 -8.00
N ARG A 394 -23.45 10.06 -6.72
CA ARG A 394 -22.15 10.05 -6.01
C ARG A 394 -21.79 8.60 -5.70
N VAL A 395 -20.95 7.99 -6.52
CA VAL A 395 -20.44 6.62 -6.30
C VAL A 395 -19.40 6.65 -5.16
N SER A 396 -19.87 6.83 -3.92
CA SER A 396 -19.04 6.66 -2.72
C SER A 396 -19.71 5.64 -1.80
N MET A 397 -18.87 4.84 -1.14
CA MET A 397 -19.34 3.93 -0.10
C MET A 397 -19.94 4.74 1.05
N PRO A 398 -21.12 4.36 1.60
CA PRO A 398 -21.68 4.99 2.79
C PRO A 398 -20.74 4.84 3.98
N ASP A 399 -20.70 5.84 4.84
CA ASP A 399 -19.88 5.88 6.04
C ASP A 399 -20.75 6.15 7.27
N PHE A 400 -20.73 5.24 8.24
CA PHE A 400 -21.41 5.42 9.52
C PHE A 400 -20.42 5.84 10.60
N ASP A 401 -20.62 7.02 11.14
CA ASP A 401 -19.95 7.49 12.34
C ASP A 401 -20.65 6.96 13.59
N ILE A 402 -19.98 6.10 14.35
CA ILE A 402 -20.57 5.41 15.50
C ILE A 402 -19.74 5.68 16.75
N ASP A 403 -20.41 6.15 17.79
CA ASP A 403 -19.78 6.44 19.08
C ASP A 403 -20.06 5.28 20.07
N PHE A 404 -19.02 4.55 20.44
CA PHE A 404 -19.09 3.50 21.46
C PHE A 404 -18.54 3.99 22.80
N CYS A 405 -19.06 3.46 23.89
CA CYS A 405 -18.49 3.64 25.21
C CYS A 405 -17.00 3.24 25.21
N GLN A 406 -16.14 4.19 25.58
CA GLN A 406 -14.68 3.99 25.55
C GLN A 406 -14.24 2.77 26.37
N ALA A 407 -14.82 2.54 27.53
CA ALA A 407 -14.47 1.41 28.40
C ALA A 407 -14.81 0.02 27.82
N ASN A 408 -15.79 -0.06 26.90
CA ASN A 408 -16.29 -1.31 26.34
C ASN A 408 -16.03 -1.47 24.83
N ARG A 409 -15.39 -0.50 24.18
CA ARG A 409 -15.14 -0.49 22.73
C ARG A 409 -14.40 -1.74 22.25
N ASP A 410 -13.39 -2.17 22.99
CA ASP A 410 -12.56 -3.31 22.59
C ASP A 410 -13.37 -4.60 22.51
N ARG A 411 -14.39 -4.78 23.38
CA ARG A 411 -15.30 -5.92 23.32
C ARG A 411 -16.11 -5.98 22.02
N VAL A 412 -16.49 -4.82 21.49
CA VAL A 412 -17.19 -4.73 20.20
C VAL A 412 -16.24 -5.10 19.06
N ILE A 413 -14.99 -4.59 19.10
CA ILE A 413 -13.96 -4.93 18.11
C ILE A 413 -13.70 -6.45 18.10
N ASP A 414 -13.60 -7.07 19.27
CA ASP A 414 -13.40 -8.51 19.40
C ASP A 414 -14.57 -9.31 18.86
N TYR A 415 -15.81 -8.86 19.11
CA TYR A 415 -17.00 -9.47 18.51
C TYR A 415 -16.97 -9.43 16.99
N VAL A 416 -16.66 -8.25 16.39
CA VAL A 416 -16.59 -8.07 14.94
C VAL A 416 -15.50 -8.96 14.34
N LYS A 417 -14.32 -9.01 14.97
CA LYS A 417 -13.21 -9.89 14.55
C LYS A 417 -13.61 -11.37 14.61
N GLY A 418 -14.34 -11.76 15.67
CA GLY A 418 -14.80 -13.14 15.83
C GLY A 418 -15.84 -13.54 14.80
N LYS A 419 -16.76 -12.65 14.44
CA LYS A 419 -17.88 -12.92 13.53
C LYS A 419 -17.51 -12.83 12.06
N TYR A 420 -16.75 -11.79 11.68
CA TYR A 420 -16.45 -11.47 10.28
C TYR A 420 -15.02 -11.84 9.86
N GLY A 421 -14.20 -12.32 10.77
CA GLY A 421 -12.80 -12.68 10.56
C GLY A 421 -11.82 -11.60 10.99
N LYS A 422 -10.68 -12.03 11.49
CA LYS A 422 -9.61 -11.12 11.95
C LYS A 422 -9.06 -10.24 10.81
N ASP A 423 -9.02 -10.78 9.59
CA ASP A 423 -8.51 -10.09 8.41
C ASP A 423 -9.49 -9.04 7.84
N ALA A 424 -10.76 -9.09 8.27
CA ALA A 424 -11.78 -8.12 7.88
C ALA A 424 -11.83 -6.88 8.79
N VAL A 425 -11.04 -6.84 9.86
CA VAL A 425 -11.06 -5.76 10.86
C VAL A 425 -9.65 -5.23 11.09
N SER A 426 -9.45 -3.92 10.85
CA SER A 426 -8.20 -3.24 11.11
C SER A 426 -8.43 -1.92 11.84
N GLN A 427 -7.41 -1.48 12.56
CA GLN A 427 -7.37 -0.14 13.14
C GLN A 427 -6.46 0.74 12.30
N ILE A 428 -6.89 1.97 12.03
CA ILE A 428 -6.05 2.99 11.42
C ILE A 428 -5.25 3.64 12.53
N ALA A 429 -3.93 3.69 12.38
CA ALA A 429 -3.07 4.44 13.29
C ALA A 429 -3.37 5.95 13.13
N THR A 430 -3.64 6.60 14.23
CA THR A 430 -3.88 8.06 14.31
C THR A 430 -2.82 8.72 15.17
#